data_7793eeecd343713bb66fdcf20083ae8b
#
_entry.id   7793eeecd343713bb66fdcf20083ae8b
#
_cell.length_a   1.000
_cell.length_b   1.000
_cell.length_c   1.000
_cell.angle_alpha   90.00
_cell.angle_beta   90.00
_cell.angle_gamma   90.00
#
_symmetry.space_group_name_H-M   'P 1'
#
loop_
_entity.id
_entity.type
_entity.pdbx_description
1 polymer ?
#
loop_
_entity_poly.entity_id
_entity_poly.type
_entity_poly.pdbx_seq_one_letter_code
_entity_poly.pdbx_strand_id
1 'polypeptide(L)'
;IPARIGTLARIINYQRLADGRYNLITAGGRRFEALEIRHDKPYLCCVARLLPEALGEGDIALLAGETRALLDDYLGLILAIMENGDKTIDIPHDTIELSYFVAVCLPCDDQVKQGLLESASAVERLSSERDLLRQEIAAISTQLFSDACDACDDDNDHHPSDHRPDRLN
;
A
#
# COMPACT_ATOMS: atom_id res chain seq x y z
N ILE A 1 7.89 19.63 11.39
CA ILE A 1 9.31 19.52 10.99
C ILE A 1 9.35 18.44 9.90
N PRO A 2 10.00 18.70 8.74
CA PRO A 2 10.14 17.68 7.72
C PRO A 2 10.89 16.45 8.23
N ALA A 3 10.59 15.27 7.67
CA ALA A 3 11.36 14.06 7.95
C ALA A 3 12.81 14.22 7.48
N ARG A 4 13.73 13.52 8.15
CA ARG A 4 15.16 13.59 7.83
C ARG A 4 15.49 12.89 6.51
N ILE A 5 14.82 11.80 6.22
CA ILE A 5 14.94 11.06 4.95
C ILE A 5 13.78 11.43 4.05
N GLY A 6 14.10 11.79 2.82
CA GLY A 6 13.12 12.12 1.80
C GLY A 6 13.52 11.58 0.43
N THR A 7 12.66 11.81 -0.55
CA THR A 7 12.86 11.41 -1.95
C THR A 7 12.90 12.64 -2.84
N LEU A 8 13.86 12.70 -3.75
CA LEU A 8 13.87 13.71 -4.81
C LEU A 8 12.67 13.47 -5.72
N ALA A 9 11.89 14.51 -5.94
CA ALA A 9 10.79 14.47 -6.89
C ALA A 9 11.14 15.33 -8.12
N ARG A 10 11.10 14.71 -9.29
CA ARG A 10 11.26 15.43 -10.56
C ARG A 10 9.89 15.79 -11.11
N ILE A 11 9.63 17.08 -11.36
CA ILE A 11 8.40 17.53 -12.03
C ILE A 11 8.48 17.07 -13.48
N ILE A 12 7.54 16.21 -13.89
CA ILE A 12 7.42 15.70 -15.27
C ILE A 12 6.51 16.61 -16.09
N ASN A 13 5.40 17.05 -15.47
CA ASN A 13 4.42 17.91 -16.11
C ASN A 13 3.75 18.79 -15.06
N TYR A 14 3.18 19.91 -15.53
CA TYR A 14 2.40 20.79 -14.68
C TYR A 14 1.25 21.44 -15.45
N GLN A 15 0.17 21.74 -14.75
CA GLN A 15 -0.97 22.48 -15.26
C GLN A 15 -1.26 23.66 -14.34
N ARG A 16 -1.27 24.87 -14.88
CA ARG A 16 -1.70 26.07 -14.14
C ARG A 16 -3.22 26.13 -14.13
N LEU A 17 -3.81 26.31 -12.96
CA LEU A 17 -5.25 26.53 -12.79
C LEU A 17 -5.60 28.02 -12.88
N ALA A 18 -6.89 28.31 -13.12
CA ALA A 18 -7.39 29.68 -13.27
C ALA A 18 -7.22 30.53 -12.00
N ASP A 19 -7.18 29.91 -10.82
CA ASP A 19 -6.99 30.52 -9.50
C ASP A 19 -5.51 30.74 -9.13
N GLY A 20 -4.57 30.42 -10.04
CA GLY A 20 -3.13 30.58 -9.85
C GLY A 20 -2.42 29.38 -9.21
N ARG A 21 -3.15 28.34 -8.78
CA ARG A 21 -2.57 27.07 -8.31
C ARG A 21 -2.02 26.24 -9.47
N TYR A 22 -1.24 25.23 -9.12
CA TYR A 22 -0.67 24.29 -10.09
C TYR A 22 -0.99 22.86 -9.69
N ASN A 23 -1.43 22.05 -10.64
CA ASN A 23 -1.37 20.59 -10.54
C ASN A 23 -0.02 20.13 -11.06
N LEU A 24 0.67 19.32 -10.30
CA LEU A 24 2.00 18.80 -10.65
C LEU A 24 1.93 17.28 -10.82
N ILE A 25 2.54 16.78 -11.89
CA ILE A 25 2.86 15.35 -12.03
C ILE A 25 4.34 15.22 -11.76
N THR A 26 4.68 14.41 -10.76
CA THR A 26 6.07 14.20 -10.33
C THR A 26 6.45 12.73 -10.42
N ALA A 27 7.73 12.45 -10.68
CA ALA A 27 8.30 11.12 -10.50
C ALA A 27 9.26 11.13 -9.32
N GLY A 28 9.15 10.14 -8.46
CA GLY A 28 10.10 9.85 -7.41
C GLY A 28 11.47 9.49 -8.02
N GLY A 29 12.52 9.79 -7.28
CA GLY A 29 13.88 9.50 -7.68
C GLY A 29 14.69 8.98 -6.49
N ARG A 30 15.92 9.42 -6.38
CA ARG A 30 16.85 8.96 -5.33
C ARG A 30 16.44 9.45 -3.96
N ARG A 31 16.66 8.63 -2.95
CA ARG A 31 16.54 9.02 -1.54
C ARG A 31 17.64 9.99 -1.16
N PHE A 32 17.35 10.87 -0.23
CA PHE A 32 18.32 11.79 0.35
C PHE A 32 18.10 11.92 1.86
N GLU A 33 19.18 12.31 2.55
CA GLU A 33 19.14 12.74 3.93
C GLU A 33 19.26 14.26 4.00
N ALA A 34 18.33 14.92 4.65
CA ALA A 34 18.39 16.35 4.94
C ALA A 34 19.37 16.59 6.11
N LEU A 35 20.50 17.23 5.83
CA LEU A 35 21.54 17.52 6.82
C LEU A 35 21.29 18.84 7.55
N GLU A 36 20.80 19.84 6.83
CA GLU A 36 20.53 21.18 7.34
C GLU A 36 19.30 21.76 6.66
N ILE A 37 18.32 22.21 7.43
CA ILE A 37 17.14 22.90 6.91
C ILE A 37 17.42 24.41 6.92
N ARG A 38 17.16 25.09 5.79
CA ARG A 38 17.38 26.52 5.60
C ARG A 38 16.08 27.25 5.36
N HIS A 39 15.94 28.43 5.99
CA HIS A 39 14.76 29.28 5.94
C HIS A 39 15.05 30.65 5.33
N ASP A 40 16.14 30.77 4.59
CA ASP A 40 16.61 32.02 3.97
C ASP A 40 15.82 32.41 2.70
N LYS A 41 14.91 31.56 2.24
CA LYS A 41 14.05 31.75 1.08
C LYS A 41 12.56 31.67 1.44
N PRO A 42 11.65 32.14 0.60
CA PRO A 42 10.21 32.01 0.85
C PRO A 42 9.71 30.56 0.77
N TYR A 43 10.59 29.59 0.57
CA TYR A 43 10.34 28.15 0.59
C TYR A 43 11.46 27.44 1.34
N LEU A 44 11.16 26.25 1.87
CA LEU A 44 12.15 25.44 2.58
C LEU A 44 13.22 24.92 1.61
N CYS A 45 14.48 25.09 2.02
CA CYS A 45 15.63 24.49 1.36
C CYS A 45 16.35 23.59 2.34
N CYS A 46 17.11 22.63 1.84
CA CYS A 46 18.01 21.84 2.67
C CYS A 46 19.35 21.60 1.98
N VAL A 47 20.38 21.43 2.80
CA VAL A 47 21.60 20.76 2.36
C VAL A 47 21.32 19.27 2.48
N ALA A 48 21.44 18.54 1.37
CA ALA A 48 21.05 17.14 1.31
C ALA A 48 22.24 16.27 0.89
N ARG A 49 22.29 15.07 1.46
CA ARG A 49 23.20 14.00 1.05
C ARG A 49 22.38 12.92 0.36
N LEU A 50 22.74 12.57 -0.88
CA LEU A 50 22.11 11.46 -1.58
C LEU A 50 22.47 10.13 -0.91
N LEU A 51 21.46 9.28 -0.71
CA LEU A 51 21.66 7.96 -0.15
C LEU A 51 21.82 6.93 -1.27
N PRO A 52 22.79 6.00 -1.15
CA PRO A 52 22.89 4.87 -2.05
C PRO A 52 21.73 3.88 -1.79
N GLU A 53 21.34 3.16 -2.81
CA GLU A 53 20.48 2.00 -2.65
C GLU A 53 21.34 0.77 -2.34
N ALA A 54 21.01 0.06 -1.27
CA ALA A 54 21.70 -1.16 -0.86
C ALA A 54 20.70 -2.34 -0.90
N LEU A 55 21.18 -3.49 -1.38
CA LEU A 55 20.38 -4.73 -1.32
C LEU A 55 20.26 -5.25 0.12
N GLY A 56 21.35 -5.15 0.89
CA GLY A 56 21.44 -5.74 2.23
C GLY A 56 22.10 -7.14 2.20
N GLU A 57 22.09 -7.81 3.35
CA GLU A 57 22.67 -9.14 3.53
C GLU A 57 21.57 -10.18 3.79
N GLY A 58 21.84 -11.46 3.47
CA GLY A 58 20.95 -12.57 3.67
C GLY A 58 20.53 -13.27 2.38
N ASP A 59 19.54 -14.16 2.48
CA ASP A 59 18.96 -14.82 1.31
C ASP A 59 17.94 -13.89 0.60
N ILE A 60 18.50 -13.01 -0.20
CA ILE A 60 17.74 -11.97 -0.92
C ILE A 60 16.73 -12.61 -1.88
N ALA A 61 17.13 -13.68 -2.57
CA ALA A 61 16.27 -14.31 -3.58
C ALA A 61 15.06 -14.98 -2.93
N LEU A 62 15.26 -15.65 -1.81
CA LEU A 62 14.17 -16.27 -1.05
C LEU A 62 13.20 -15.20 -0.52
N LEU A 63 13.71 -14.16 0.15
CA LEU A 63 12.88 -13.09 0.69
C LEU A 63 12.09 -12.36 -0.38
N ALA A 64 12.71 -12.00 -1.50
CA ALA A 64 12.04 -11.35 -2.62
C ALA A 64 10.97 -12.26 -3.25
N GLY A 65 11.25 -13.56 -3.36
CA GLY A 65 10.28 -14.54 -3.85
C GLY A 65 9.07 -14.69 -2.94
N GLU A 66 9.29 -14.83 -1.62
CA GLU A 66 8.21 -14.89 -0.63
C GLU A 66 7.35 -13.60 -0.63
N THR A 67 8.00 -12.44 -0.64
CA THR A 67 7.29 -11.15 -0.62
C THR A 67 6.49 -10.94 -1.89
N ARG A 68 7.01 -11.35 -3.04
CA ARG A 68 6.31 -11.30 -4.33
C ARG A 68 5.05 -12.17 -4.32
N ALA A 69 5.16 -13.41 -3.83
CA ALA A 69 4.02 -14.31 -3.74
C ALA A 69 2.92 -13.74 -2.83
N LEU A 70 3.29 -13.22 -1.65
CA LEU A 70 2.33 -12.55 -0.76
C LEU A 70 1.70 -11.30 -1.38
N LEU A 71 2.48 -10.52 -2.13
CA LEU A 71 1.94 -9.36 -2.84
C LEU A 71 0.93 -9.77 -3.91
N ASP A 72 1.21 -10.82 -4.66
CA ASP A 72 0.30 -11.35 -5.69
C ASP A 72 -1.01 -11.84 -5.06
N ASP A 73 -0.95 -12.59 -3.97
CA ASP A 73 -2.11 -13.01 -3.19
C ASP A 73 -2.91 -11.80 -2.67
N TYR A 74 -2.24 -10.80 -2.09
CA TYR A 74 -2.88 -9.58 -1.59
C TYR A 74 -3.59 -8.80 -2.70
N LEU A 75 -2.91 -8.57 -3.83
CA LEU A 75 -3.48 -7.86 -4.97
C LEU A 75 -4.66 -8.63 -5.58
N GLY A 76 -4.57 -9.96 -5.64
CA GLY A 76 -5.67 -10.83 -6.07
C GLY A 76 -6.92 -10.65 -5.20
N LEU A 77 -6.77 -10.60 -3.87
CA LEU A 77 -7.87 -10.34 -2.93
C LEU A 77 -8.49 -8.95 -3.16
N ILE A 78 -7.67 -7.91 -3.29
CA ILE A 78 -8.14 -6.55 -3.53
C ILE A 78 -8.90 -6.44 -4.87
N LEU A 79 -8.37 -7.03 -5.94
CA LEU A 79 -9.01 -7.02 -7.24
C LEU A 79 -10.35 -7.78 -7.24
N ALA A 80 -10.43 -8.88 -6.49
CA ALA A 80 -11.68 -9.64 -6.32
C ALA A 80 -12.76 -8.80 -5.60
N ILE A 81 -12.38 -8.10 -4.51
CA ILE A 81 -13.29 -7.21 -3.78
C ILE A 81 -13.77 -6.03 -4.65
N MET A 82 -12.91 -5.50 -5.50
CA MET A 82 -13.23 -4.38 -6.39
C MET A 82 -13.97 -4.79 -7.67
N GLU A 83 -14.31 -6.07 -7.84
CA GLU A 83 -14.94 -6.61 -9.07
C GLU A 83 -14.11 -6.34 -10.35
N ASN A 84 -12.81 -6.18 -10.20
CA ASN A 84 -11.85 -5.90 -11.29
C ASN A 84 -10.94 -7.10 -11.59
N GLY A 85 -11.43 -8.32 -11.43
CA GLY A 85 -10.64 -9.55 -11.48
C GLY A 85 -9.86 -9.82 -12.79
N ASP A 86 -10.20 -9.14 -13.88
CA ASP A 86 -9.51 -9.29 -15.17
C ASP A 86 -8.25 -8.42 -15.31
N LYS A 87 -7.93 -7.60 -14.29
CA LYS A 87 -6.75 -6.72 -14.34
C LYS A 87 -5.52 -7.44 -13.83
N THR A 88 -4.48 -7.44 -14.64
CA THR A 88 -3.14 -7.91 -14.26
C THR A 88 -2.30 -6.72 -13.85
N ILE A 89 -1.59 -6.84 -12.73
CA ILE A 89 -0.66 -5.84 -12.25
C ILE A 89 0.76 -6.38 -12.50
N ASP A 90 1.56 -5.61 -13.22
CA ASP A 90 2.95 -5.98 -13.50
C ASP A 90 3.82 -5.67 -12.26
N ILE A 91 4.28 -6.74 -11.61
CA ILE A 91 5.11 -6.65 -10.39
C ILE A 91 6.58 -6.57 -10.80
N PRO A 92 7.35 -5.56 -10.36
CA PRO A 92 8.75 -5.40 -10.73
C PRO A 92 9.62 -6.63 -10.43
N HIS A 93 10.54 -6.97 -11.33
CA HIS A 93 11.47 -8.09 -11.14
C HIS A 93 12.68 -7.73 -10.28
N ASP A 94 13.17 -6.49 -10.38
CA ASP A 94 14.28 -6.01 -9.57
C ASP A 94 13.89 -5.95 -8.09
N THR A 95 14.78 -6.39 -7.20
CA THR A 95 14.49 -6.49 -5.76
C THR A 95 14.32 -5.12 -5.10
N ILE A 96 15.09 -4.12 -5.52
CA ILE A 96 14.99 -2.76 -4.98
C ILE A 96 13.67 -2.13 -5.44
N GLU A 97 13.35 -2.25 -6.72
CA GLU A 97 12.10 -1.76 -7.29
C GLU A 97 10.89 -2.46 -6.66
N LEU A 98 10.97 -3.79 -6.46
CA LEU A 98 9.94 -4.57 -5.76
C LEU A 98 9.67 -3.99 -4.38
N SER A 99 10.71 -3.71 -3.59
CA SER A 99 10.55 -3.19 -2.24
C SER A 99 9.85 -1.83 -2.19
N TYR A 100 10.05 -0.95 -3.15
CA TYR A 100 9.31 0.30 -3.24
C TYR A 100 7.88 0.09 -3.76
N PHE A 101 7.70 -0.86 -4.64
CA PHE A 101 6.39 -1.19 -5.20
C PHE A 101 5.45 -1.76 -4.13
N VAL A 102 5.95 -2.68 -3.28
CA VAL A 102 5.18 -3.21 -2.14
C VAL A 102 4.74 -2.09 -1.20
N ALA A 103 5.65 -1.17 -0.84
CA ALA A 103 5.33 -0.02 0.01
C ALA A 103 4.21 0.87 -0.56
N VAL A 104 4.11 1.00 -1.89
CA VAL A 104 3.02 1.75 -2.53
C VAL A 104 1.70 1.00 -2.43
N CYS A 105 1.70 -0.32 -2.57
CA CYS A 105 0.49 -1.14 -2.55
C CYS A 105 -0.10 -1.31 -1.15
N LEU A 106 0.72 -1.24 -0.08
CA LEU A 106 0.28 -1.41 1.29
C LEU A 106 -0.57 -0.21 1.78
N PRO A 107 -1.75 -0.43 2.40
CA PRO A 107 -2.63 0.61 2.93
C PRO A 107 -2.19 1.09 4.32
N CYS A 108 -0.90 1.28 4.53
CA CYS A 108 -0.36 1.71 5.82
C CYS A 108 -0.29 3.25 5.93
N ASP A 109 -0.24 3.72 7.17
CA ASP A 109 -0.15 5.15 7.46
C ASP A 109 1.21 5.77 7.06
N ASP A 110 1.26 7.11 7.07
CA ASP A 110 2.45 7.84 6.64
C ASP A 110 3.67 7.57 7.53
N GLN A 111 3.49 7.21 8.81
CA GLN A 111 4.62 6.91 9.71
C GLN A 111 5.25 5.57 9.33
N VAL A 112 4.44 4.56 9.02
CA VAL A 112 4.92 3.25 8.55
C VAL A 112 5.60 3.42 7.19
N LYS A 113 4.99 4.16 6.25
CA LYS A 113 5.60 4.46 4.94
C LYS A 113 6.93 5.20 5.08
N GLN A 114 7.01 6.16 6.01
CA GLN A 114 8.25 6.85 6.30
C GLN A 114 9.31 5.90 6.88
N GLY A 115 8.93 5.00 7.78
CA GLY A 115 9.83 3.96 8.30
C GLY A 115 10.39 3.04 7.21
N LEU A 116 9.54 2.60 6.27
CA LEU A 116 9.96 1.82 5.10
C LEU A 116 10.94 2.62 4.21
N LEU A 117 10.68 3.92 4.00
CA LEU A 117 11.59 4.79 3.26
C LEU A 117 12.94 4.96 3.95
N GLU A 118 12.99 4.94 5.27
CA GLU A 118 14.19 5.09 6.10
C GLU A 118 15.02 3.82 6.20
N SER A 119 14.48 2.64 5.84
CA SER A 119 15.20 1.36 5.86
C SER A 119 16.54 1.45 5.16
N ALA A 120 17.58 0.89 5.77
CA ALA A 120 18.94 1.01 5.25
C ALA A 120 19.15 0.20 3.97
N SER A 121 18.36 -0.87 3.77
CA SER A 121 18.49 -1.78 2.63
C SER A 121 17.13 -2.28 2.11
N ALA A 122 17.15 -2.86 0.91
CA ALA A 122 15.96 -3.52 0.34
C ALA A 122 15.55 -4.75 1.17
N VAL A 123 16.51 -5.49 1.73
CA VAL A 123 16.23 -6.66 2.59
C VAL A 123 15.50 -6.25 3.86
N GLU A 124 15.94 -5.20 4.55
CA GLU A 124 15.23 -4.68 5.73
C GLU A 124 13.82 -4.23 5.39
N ARG A 125 13.65 -3.51 4.28
CA ARG A 125 12.36 -3.03 3.82
C ARG A 125 11.43 -4.19 3.47
N LEU A 126 11.86 -5.13 2.62
CA LEU A 126 11.08 -6.31 2.24
C LEU A 126 10.73 -7.20 3.44
N SER A 127 11.61 -7.32 4.43
CA SER A 127 11.29 -8.08 5.64
C SER A 127 10.12 -7.48 6.41
N SER A 128 10.12 -6.15 6.59
CA SER A 128 9.01 -5.43 7.21
C SER A 128 7.73 -5.51 6.38
N GLU A 129 7.85 -5.34 5.07
CA GLU A 129 6.73 -5.40 4.12
C GLU A 129 6.09 -6.77 4.04
N ARG A 130 6.89 -7.84 4.08
CA ARG A 130 6.40 -9.22 4.14
C ARG A 130 5.49 -9.44 5.35
N ASP A 131 5.92 -8.94 6.50
CA ASP A 131 5.16 -9.09 7.73
C ASP A 131 3.87 -8.24 7.72
N LEU A 132 3.91 -7.04 7.14
CA LEU A 132 2.73 -6.21 6.89
C LEU A 132 1.76 -6.87 5.91
N LEU A 133 2.23 -7.41 4.79
CA LEU A 133 1.38 -8.14 3.83
C LEU A 133 0.64 -9.30 4.48
N ARG A 134 1.33 -10.09 5.32
CA ARG A 134 0.70 -11.19 6.06
C ARG A 134 -0.42 -10.70 6.98
N GLN A 135 -0.21 -9.57 7.66
CA GLN A 135 -1.23 -8.98 8.53
C GLN A 135 -2.43 -8.48 7.72
N GLU A 136 -2.20 -7.81 6.60
CA GLU A 136 -3.27 -7.32 5.73
C GLU A 136 -4.09 -8.46 5.11
N ILE A 137 -3.44 -9.49 4.59
CA ILE A 137 -4.12 -10.67 4.04
C ILE A 137 -4.98 -11.34 5.12
N ALA A 138 -4.46 -11.49 6.34
CA ALA A 138 -5.21 -12.09 7.45
C ALA A 138 -6.42 -11.23 7.85
N ALA A 139 -6.27 -9.90 7.90
CA ALA A 139 -7.35 -8.97 8.22
C ALA A 139 -8.47 -9.02 7.18
N ILE A 140 -8.13 -8.95 5.88
CA ILE A 140 -9.09 -9.04 4.78
C ILE A 140 -9.82 -10.38 4.81
N SER A 141 -9.09 -11.49 4.97
CA SER A 141 -9.68 -12.82 5.02
C SER A 141 -10.67 -12.96 6.18
N THR A 142 -10.34 -12.42 7.35
CA THR A 142 -11.21 -12.45 8.53
C THR A 142 -12.50 -11.66 8.27
N GLN A 143 -12.39 -10.49 7.64
CA GLN A 143 -13.55 -9.67 7.32
C GLN A 143 -14.48 -10.33 6.31
N LEU A 144 -13.91 -10.93 5.25
CA LEU A 144 -14.72 -11.67 4.26
C LEU A 144 -15.46 -12.86 4.87
N PHE A 145 -14.86 -13.56 5.83
CA PHE A 145 -15.53 -14.66 6.56
C PHE A 145 -16.66 -14.13 7.45
N SER A 146 -16.47 -13.00 8.14
CA SER A 146 -17.51 -12.39 8.97
C SER A 146 -18.71 -11.98 8.12
N ASP A 147 -18.49 -11.26 7.02
CA ASP A 147 -19.54 -10.79 6.12
C ASP A 147 -20.32 -11.95 5.49
N ALA A 148 -19.65 -13.07 5.19
CA ALA A 148 -20.29 -14.28 4.68
C ALA A 148 -21.16 -14.99 5.72
N CYS A 149 -20.78 -14.97 7.01
CA CYS A 149 -21.60 -15.54 8.09
C CYS A 149 -22.84 -14.69 8.35
N ASP A 150 -22.71 -13.36 8.38
CA ASP A 150 -23.83 -12.45 8.60
C ASP A 150 -24.88 -12.55 7.47
N ALA A 151 -24.43 -12.75 6.23
CA ALA A 151 -25.32 -12.96 5.09
C ALA A 151 -26.12 -14.30 5.15
N CYS A 152 -25.60 -15.31 5.85
CA CYS A 152 -26.29 -16.60 6.02
C CYS A 152 -27.37 -16.58 7.11
N ASP A 153 -27.26 -15.67 8.08
CA ASP A 153 -28.24 -15.58 9.19
C ASP A 153 -29.51 -14.80 8.79
N ASP A 154 -29.42 -13.87 7.84
CA ASP A 154 -30.58 -13.10 7.34
C ASP A 154 -31.56 -13.93 6.50
N ASP A 155 -31.12 -15.03 5.88
CA ASP A 155 -32.00 -15.89 5.05
C ASP A 155 -32.89 -16.88 5.88
N ASN A 156 -32.67 -16.98 7.19
CA ASN A 156 -33.36 -17.98 8.03
C ASN A 156 -34.63 -17.44 8.76
N ASP A 157 -35.00 -16.18 8.58
CA ASP A 157 -36.17 -15.56 9.28
C ASP A 157 -37.45 -15.51 8.46
N HIS A 158 -37.54 -16.26 7.34
CA HIS A 158 -38.81 -16.46 6.63
C HIS A 158 -39.53 -17.70 7.16
N HIS A 159 -40.22 -17.53 8.32
CA HIS A 159 -41.19 -18.48 8.80
C HIS A 159 -42.51 -18.26 8.02
N PRO A 160 -43.04 -19.26 7.30
CA PRO A 160 -44.34 -19.13 6.66
C PRO A 160 -45.43 -19.12 7.73
N SER A 161 -46.14 -18.00 7.84
CA SER A 161 -47.35 -17.86 8.65
C SER A 161 -48.40 -18.87 8.22
N ASP A 162 -48.68 -19.79 9.15
CA ASP A 162 -49.72 -20.82 9.07
C ASP A 162 -51.11 -20.18 8.97
N HIS A 163 -51.66 -20.11 7.76
CA HIS A 163 -53.03 -19.75 7.52
C HIS A 163 -53.91 -20.99 7.73
N ARG A 164 -54.50 -21.12 8.93
CA ARG A 164 -55.64 -22.01 9.16
C ARG A 164 -56.90 -21.43 8.49
N PRO A 165 -57.61 -22.16 7.66
CA PRO A 165 -58.95 -21.75 7.22
C PRO A 165 -59.99 -22.07 8.32
N ASP A 166 -60.71 -21.04 8.78
CA ASP A 166 -61.92 -21.19 9.62
C ASP A 166 -62.96 -22.00 8.88
N ARG A 167 -63.38 -23.10 9.54
CA ARG A 167 -64.55 -23.81 9.17
C ARG A 167 -65.74 -23.07 9.77
N LEU A 168 -66.63 -22.50 8.92
CA LEU A 168 -67.96 -22.10 9.26
C LEU A 168 -68.90 -23.28 9.04
N ASN A 169 -69.73 -23.47 10.05
CA ASN A 169 -70.89 -24.35 10.11
C ASN A 169 -72.11 -23.57 9.59
#